data_b2934578a1c0d571c4773d1071510aa5
#
_entry.id   b2934578a1c0d571c4773d1071510aa5
#
_cell.length_a   1.000
_cell.length_b   1.000
_cell.length_c   1.000
_cell.angle_alpha   90.00
_cell.angle_beta   90.00
_cell.angle_gamma   90.00
#
_symmetry.space_group_name_H-M   'P 1'
#
loop_
_entity.id
_entity.type
_entity.pdbx_description
1 polymer ?
#
loop_
_entity_poly.entity_id
_entity_poly.type
_entity_poly.pdbx_seq_one_letter_code
_entity_poly.pdbx_strand_id
1 'polypeptide(L)'
;MRVTMIGTGYVGLVSGACFADFGHTVTCVDKDAGKIARLQKGEIPIFEPGLDELVKDNVEQGRLFFTTDPSTAIRDADAVFIAVGTPSRRGDGHADLSYVYAAAEEIAGLMNGYTVVVTKSTVPVGTGDEVEAIIKKTNPGADFAVVSNPEFLREGAAIGDFKRPDRVVVGTNDERARDVMRRSEEHTSELQSPSVI
;
A
#
# COMPACT_ATOMS: atom_id res chain seq x y z
N MET A 1 6.85 9.35 8.14
CA MET A 1 5.49 9.43 7.59
C MET A 1 4.61 8.36 8.22
N ARG A 2 3.29 8.58 8.24
CA ARG A 2 2.29 7.56 8.59
C ARG A 2 1.76 6.95 7.32
N VAL A 3 1.98 5.65 7.16
CA VAL A 3 1.59 4.87 5.98
C VAL A 3 0.58 3.82 6.39
N THR A 4 -0.50 3.71 5.64
CA THR A 4 -1.47 2.63 5.80
C THR A 4 -1.41 1.70 4.60
N MET A 5 -1.34 0.40 4.88
CA MET A 5 -1.35 -0.64 3.85
C MET A 5 -2.67 -1.41 3.94
N ILE A 6 -3.53 -1.30 2.94
CA ILE A 6 -4.79 -2.04 2.86
C ILE A 6 -4.56 -3.37 2.13
N GLY A 7 -4.68 -4.45 2.87
CA GLY A 7 -4.36 -5.81 2.45
C GLY A 7 -3.02 -6.29 3.00
N THR A 8 -3.02 -7.48 3.60
CA THR A 8 -1.84 -8.19 4.13
C THR A 8 -1.55 -9.48 3.33
N GLY A 9 -1.78 -9.42 2.03
CA GLY A 9 -1.27 -10.40 1.09
C GLY A 9 0.24 -10.24 0.91
N TYR A 10 0.81 -10.97 -0.07
CA TYR A 10 2.25 -10.95 -0.32
C TYR A 10 2.78 -9.52 -0.51
N VAL A 11 2.21 -8.79 -1.47
CA VAL A 11 2.63 -7.42 -1.80
C VAL A 11 2.46 -6.47 -0.61
N GLY A 12 1.31 -6.51 0.05
CA GLY A 12 1.00 -5.59 1.15
C GLY A 12 1.88 -5.82 2.38
N LEU A 13 2.14 -7.08 2.74
CA LEU A 13 2.95 -7.41 3.91
C LEU A 13 4.43 -7.11 3.68
N VAL A 14 4.98 -7.49 2.52
CA VAL A 14 6.39 -7.19 2.18
C VAL A 14 6.61 -5.69 2.09
N SER A 15 5.75 -4.98 1.35
CA SER A 15 5.86 -3.52 1.22
C SER A 15 5.71 -2.80 2.56
N GLY A 16 4.73 -3.22 3.37
CA GLY A 16 4.51 -2.64 4.70
C GLY A 16 5.70 -2.81 5.63
N ALA A 17 6.30 -4.01 5.65
CA ALA A 17 7.48 -4.29 6.45
C ALA A 17 8.70 -3.48 5.97
N CYS A 18 8.90 -3.35 4.65
CA CYS A 18 9.99 -2.56 4.09
C CYS A 18 9.82 -1.07 4.35
N PHE A 19 8.61 -0.51 4.22
CA PHE A 19 8.35 0.89 4.58
C PHE A 19 8.61 1.14 6.08
N ALA A 20 8.24 0.21 6.96
CA ALA A 20 8.54 0.32 8.38
C ALA A 20 10.05 0.31 8.64
N ASP A 21 10.80 -0.51 7.92
CA ASP A 21 12.26 -0.59 8.00
C ASP A 21 12.94 0.70 7.50
N PHE A 22 12.32 1.40 6.56
CA PHE A 22 12.75 2.74 6.12
C PHE A 22 12.45 3.84 7.17
N GLY A 23 11.87 3.50 8.32
CA GLY A 23 11.61 4.42 9.43
C GLY A 23 10.23 5.07 9.38
N HIS A 24 9.32 4.58 8.55
CA HIS A 24 7.92 5.04 8.54
C HIS A 24 7.12 4.33 9.63
N THR A 25 6.07 4.98 10.14
CA THR A 25 5.07 4.32 10.96
C THR A 25 4.03 3.69 10.05
N VAL A 26 3.97 2.38 10.02
CA VAL A 26 3.13 1.62 9.09
C VAL A 26 2.05 0.85 9.83
N THR A 27 0.80 0.99 9.38
CA THR A 27 -0.31 0.18 9.84
C THR A 27 -0.85 -0.66 8.69
N CYS A 28 -0.73 -1.98 8.81
CA CYS A 28 -1.30 -2.92 7.87
C CYS A 28 -2.71 -3.32 8.31
N VAL A 29 -3.67 -3.17 7.41
CA VAL A 29 -5.09 -3.44 7.64
C VAL A 29 -5.53 -4.62 6.78
N ASP A 30 -6.22 -5.59 7.36
CA ASP A 30 -6.85 -6.68 6.62
C ASP A 30 -8.18 -7.05 7.27
N LYS A 31 -9.16 -7.41 6.46
CA LYS A 31 -10.50 -7.84 6.93
C LYS A 31 -10.49 -9.23 7.56
N ASP A 32 -9.47 -10.03 7.29
CA ASP A 32 -9.29 -11.36 7.87
C ASP A 32 -8.72 -11.26 9.30
N ALA A 33 -9.61 -11.35 10.29
CA ALA A 33 -9.25 -11.31 11.70
C ALA A 33 -8.31 -12.44 12.11
N GLY A 34 -8.42 -13.61 11.49
CA GLY A 34 -7.53 -14.74 11.74
C GLY A 34 -6.10 -14.46 11.29
N LYS A 35 -5.97 -13.86 10.10
CA LYS A 35 -4.67 -13.45 9.57
C LYS A 35 -4.03 -12.36 10.45
N ILE A 36 -4.79 -11.33 10.82
CA ILE A 36 -4.32 -10.26 11.70
C ILE A 36 -3.89 -10.81 13.06
N ALA A 37 -4.67 -11.70 13.66
CA ALA A 37 -4.32 -12.33 14.95
C ALA A 37 -3.01 -13.15 14.88
N ARG A 38 -2.72 -13.79 13.75
CA ARG A 38 -1.45 -14.49 13.52
C ARG A 38 -0.30 -13.51 13.38
N LEU A 39 -0.46 -12.48 12.56
CA LEU A 39 0.56 -11.43 12.38
C LEU A 39 0.91 -10.71 13.68
N GLN A 40 -0.08 -10.43 14.53
CA GLN A 40 0.12 -9.84 15.86
C GLN A 40 0.91 -10.74 16.81
N LYS A 41 0.90 -12.07 16.56
CA LYS A 41 1.72 -13.06 17.30
C LYS A 41 3.09 -13.31 16.67
N GLY A 42 3.41 -12.61 15.56
CA GLY A 42 4.64 -12.84 14.82
C GLY A 42 4.61 -14.02 13.86
N GLU A 43 3.42 -14.60 13.61
CA GLU A 43 3.26 -15.70 12.66
C GLU A 43 3.03 -15.12 11.25
N ILE A 44 4.02 -15.26 10.36
CA ILE A 44 3.95 -14.74 9.00
C ILE A 44 3.22 -15.73 8.10
N PRO A 45 2.08 -15.35 7.46
CA PRO A 45 1.25 -16.28 6.69
C PRO A 45 1.75 -16.52 5.26
N ILE A 46 2.88 -15.95 4.88
CA ILE A 46 3.51 -16.08 3.57
C ILE A 46 4.97 -16.50 3.74
N PHE A 47 5.55 -17.09 2.69
CA PHE A 47 6.97 -17.40 2.68
C PHE A 47 7.74 -16.36 1.87
N GLU A 48 8.61 -15.64 2.55
CA GLU A 48 9.62 -14.76 1.95
C GLU A 48 10.85 -14.75 2.85
N PRO A 49 12.06 -15.08 2.34
CA PRO A 49 13.27 -15.14 3.15
C PRO A 49 13.56 -13.82 3.90
N GLY A 50 13.70 -13.89 5.22
CA GLY A 50 14.00 -12.75 6.08
C GLY A 50 12.82 -11.84 6.42
N LEU A 51 11.60 -12.14 5.95
CA LEU A 51 10.43 -11.34 6.26
C LEU A 51 9.99 -11.47 7.72
N ASP A 52 10.15 -12.63 8.30
CA ASP A 52 9.85 -12.90 9.71
C ASP A 52 10.69 -12.04 10.66
N GLU A 53 12.00 -11.99 10.43
CA GLU A 53 12.91 -11.12 11.18
C GLU A 53 12.58 -9.65 10.95
N LEU A 54 12.37 -9.24 9.70
CA LEU A 54 12.04 -7.86 9.33
C LEU A 54 10.74 -7.38 9.99
N VAL A 55 9.69 -8.19 9.99
CA VAL A 55 8.42 -7.88 10.65
C VAL A 55 8.61 -7.78 12.16
N LYS A 56 9.28 -8.77 12.78
CA LYS A 56 9.54 -8.80 14.22
C LYS A 56 10.27 -7.56 14.67
N ASP A 57 11.37 -7.20 14.02
CA ASP A 57 12.19 -6.06 14.40
C ASP A 57 11.39 -4.74 14.32
N ASN A 58 10.56 -4.58 13.30
CA ASN A 58 9.76 -3.37 13.13
C ASN A 58 8.57 -3.29 14.08
N VAL A 59 7.98 -4.42 14.46
CA VAL A 59 6.96 -4.49 15.53
C VAL A 59 7.57 -4.14 16.88
N GLU A 60 8.71 -4.73 17.24
CA GLU A 60 9.41 -4.44 18.49
C GLU A 60 9.86 -2.98 18.59
N GLN A 61 10.23 -2.35 17.47
CA GLN A 61 10.59 -0.94 17.41
C GLN A 61 9.38 0.01 17.33
N GLY A 62 8.15 -0.52 17.36
CA GLY A 62 6.92 0.28 17.35
C GLY A 62 6.69 1.04 16.02
N ARG A 63 7.16 0.49 14.90
CA ARG A 63 6.97 1.08 13.56
C ARG A 63 5.99 0.31 12.69
N LEU A 64 5.71 -0.97 12.98
CA LEU A 64 4.80 -1.81 12.20
C LEU A 64 3.66 -2.32 13.08
N PHE A 65 2.43 -2.09 12.64
CA PHE A 65 1.21 -2.44 13.34
C PHE A 65 0.26 -3.23 12.44
N PHE A 66 -0.57 -4.07 13.04
CA PHE A 66 -1.58 -4.87 12.34
C PHE A 66 -2.95 -4.70 13.00
N THR A 67 -3.98 -4.43 12.21
CA THR A 67 -5.34 -4.23 12.70
C THR A 67 -6.40 -4.66 11.69
N THR A 68 -7.59 -4.98 12.20
CA THR A 68 -8.79 -5.12 11.37
C THR A 68 -9.60 -3.83 11.28
N ASP A 69 -9.24 -2.81 12.08
CA ASP A 69 -9.93 -1.52 12.10
C ASP A 69 -9.24 -0.51 11.16
N PRO A 70 -9.86 -0.19 10.01
CA PRO A 70 -9.31 0.79 9.09
C PRO A 70 -9.43 2.24 9.58
N SER A 71 -10.36 2.51 10.52
CA SER A 71 -10.69 3.88 10.90
C SER A 71 -9.54 4.60 11.59
N THR A 72 -8.84 3.92 12.49
CA THR A 72 -7.68 4.46 13.18
C THR A 72 -6.44 4.52 12.28
N ALA A 73 -6.33 3.60 11.33
CA ALA A 73 -5.20 3.52 10.42
C ALA A 73 -5.24 4.60 9.33
N ILE A 74 -6.43 4.90 8.78
CA ILE A 74 -6.59 5.79 7.62
C ILE A 74 -6.69 7.26 8.02
N ARG A 75 -7.36 7.55 9.13
CA ARG A 75 -7.75 8.93 9.53
C ARG A 75 -6.63 9.96 9.41
N ASP A 76 -5.45 9.60 9.84
CA ASP A 76 -4.30 10.49 9.91
C ASP A 76 -3.13 10.01 9.03
N ALA A 77 -3.38 9.16 8.05
CA ALA A 77 -2.35 8.64 7.16
C ALA A 77 -1.90 9.70 6.14
N ASP A 78 -0.60 9.84 5.93
CA ASP A 78 -0.03 10.65 4.86
C ASP A 78 -0.25 9.95 3.50
N ALA A 79 -0.15 8.62 3.49
CA ALA A 79 -0.38 7.79 2.33
C ALA A 79 -1.11 6.49 2.69
N VAL A 80 -2.08 6.10 1.87
CA VAL A 80 -2.83 4.84 1.99
C VAL A 80 -2.60 4.03 0.72
N PHE A 81 -1.94 2.89 0.86
CA PHE A 81 -1.63 1.98 -0.24
C PHE A 81 -2.70 0.89 -0.34
N ILE A 82 -3.31 0.76 -1.50
CA ILE A 82 -4.23 -0.33 -1.84
C ILE A 82 -3.40 -1.48 -2.40
N ALA A 83 -3.24 -2.53 -1.61
CA ALA A 83 -2.49 -3.76 -1.94
C ALA A 83 -3.38 -5.00 -1.80
N VAL A 84 -4.65 -4.87 -2.19
CA VAL A 84 -5.62 -5.97 -2.19
C VAL A 84 -5.44 -6.87 -3.42
N GLY A 85 -5.88 -8.11 -3.31
CA GLY A 85 -5.85 -9.05 -4.43
C GLY A 85 -6.75 -8.60 -5.59
N THR A 86 -6.29 -8.83 -6.82
CA THR A 86 -7.06 -8.62 -8.06
C THR A 86 -7.16 -9.94 -8.82
N PRO A 87 -7.93 -10.93 -8.30
CA PRO A 87 -8.02 -12.24 -8.92
C PRO A 87 -8.64 -12.15 -10.30
N SER A 88 -8.26 -13.07 -11.20
CA SER A 88 -8.91 -13.17 -12.51
C SER A 88 -10.37 -13.62 -12.36
N ARG A 89 -11.28 -12.92 -13.00
CA ARG A 89 -12.68 -13.32 -13.07
C ARG A 89 -12.86 -14.62 -13.84
N ARG A 90 -13.71 -15.49 -13.33
CA ARG A 90 -14.09 -16.73 -14.04
C ARG A 90 -14.90 -16.35 -15.28
N GLY A 91 -14.42 -16.73 -16.45
CA GLY A 91 -15.14 -16.61 -17.72
C GLY A 91 -14.51 -15.66 -18.72
N ASP A 92 -14.09 -14.46 -18.33
CA ASP A 92 -13.50 -13.48 -19.25
C ASP A 92 -12.00 -13.21 -19.04
N GLY A 93 -11.44 -13.74 -17.94
CA GLY A 93 -10.02 -13.57 -17.62
C GLY A 93 -9.61 -12.16 -17.18
N HIS A 94 -10.54 -11.21 -17.10
CA HIS A 94 -10.26 -9.87 -16.60
C HIS A 94 -10.02 -9.85 -15.10
N ALA A 95 -9.25 -8.88 -14.62
CA ALA A 95 -9.03 -8.67 -13.19
C ALA A 95 -10.36 -8.28 -12.51
N ASP A 96 -10.63 -8.88 -11.34
CA ASP A 96 -11.72 -8.45 -10.47
C ASP A 96 -11.25 -7.26 -9.63
N LEU A 97 -11.74 -6.07 -9.97
CA LEU A 97 -11.39 -4.82 -9.29
C LEU A 97 -12.34 -4.46 -8.12
N SER A 98 -13.32 -5.30 -7.82
CA SER A 98 -14.31 -5.05 -6.76
C SER A 98 -13.65 -4.78 -5.41
N TYR A 99 -12.56 -5.47 -5.09
CA TYR A 99 -11.80 -5.26 -3.85
C TYR A 99 -11.08 -3.90 -3.83
N VAL A 100 -10.56 -3.46 -4.97
CA VAL A 100 -9.91 -2.15 -5.12
C VAL A 100 -10.94 -1.03 -4.91
N TYR A 101 -12.11 -1.16 -5.54
CA TYR A 101 -13.18 -0.15 -5.44
C TYR A 101 -13.78 -0.10 -4.03
N ALA A 102 -13.99 -1.25 -3.40
CA ALA A 102 -14.46 -1.30 -2.02
C ALA A 102 -13.45 -0.66 -1.04
N ALA A 103 -12.14 -0.85 -1.28
CA ALA A 103 -11.10 -0.18 -0.50
C ALA A 103 -11.13 1.34 -0.73
N ALA A 104 -11.33 1.81 -1.96
CA ALA A 104 -11.43 3.22 -2.28
C ALA A 104 -12.63 3.90 -1.59
N GLU A 105 -13.80 3.25 -1.57
CA GLU A 105 -14.99 3.73 -0.85
C GLU A 105 -14.73 3.82 0.66
N GLU A 106 -14.13 2.80 1.25
CA GLU A 106 -13.80 2.75 2.68
C GLU A 106 -12.80 3.85 3.07
N ILE A 107 -11.73 4.03 2.26
CA ILE A 107 -10.74 5.09 2.45
C ILE A 107 -11.42 6.47 2.40
N ALA A 108 -12.26 6.71 1.41
CA ALA A 108 -12.95 7.99 1.22
C ALA A 108 -13.80 8.40 2.44
N GLY A 109 -14.43 7.44 3.10
CA GLY A 109 -15.25 7.69 4.29
C GLY A 109 -14.46 7.96 5.57
N LEU A 110 -13.17 7.61 5.60
CA LEU A 110 -12.35 7.61 6.82
C LEU A 110 -11.20 8.64 6.80
N MET A 111 -10.76 9.09 5.62
CA MET A 111 -9.67 10.05 5.52
C MET A 111 -10.03 11.41 6.11
N ASN A 112 -9.04 12.08 6.69
CA ASN A 112 -9.15 13.40 7.26
C ASN A 112 -7.93 14.25 6.85
N GLY A 113 -8.17 15.36 6.16
CA GLY A 113 -7.10 16.17 5.56
C GLY A 113 -6.56 15.58 4.27
N TYR A 114 -5.40 16.08 3.84
CA TYR A 114 -4.77 15.61 2.60
C TYR A 114 -4.21 14.20 2.73
N THR A 115 -4.65 13.32 1.87
CA THR A 115 -4.23 11.91 1.86
C THR A 115 -3.85 11.48 0.44
N VAL A 116 -2.70 10.83 0.28
CA VAL A 116 -2.31 10.22 -0.99
C VAL A 116 -2.83 8.78 -1.02
N VAL A 117 -3.71 8.47 -1.97
CA VAL A 117 -4.25 7.12 -2.18
C VAL A 117 -3.47 6.45 -3.31
N VAL A 118 -2.76 5.39 -2.98
CA VAL A 118 -1.82 4.74 -3.88
C VAL A 118 -2.35 3.36 -4.29
N THR A 119 -2.53 3.12 -5.58
CA THR A 119 -2.79 1.78 -6.10
C THR A 119 -1.48 1.04 -6.33
N LYS A 120 -1.20 0.04 -5.50
CA LYS A 120 -0.02 -0.83 -5.62
C LYS A 120 -0.35 -2.15 -6.30
N SER A 121 -1.60 -2.58 -6.26
CA SER A 121 -2.09 -3.75 -6.98
C SER A 121 -1.89 -3.60 -8.49
N THR A 122 -1.62 -4.72 -9.17
CA THR A 122 -1.58 -4.75 -10.64
C THR A 122 -2.98 -4.58 -11.19
N VAL A 123 -3.23 -3.45 -11.84
CA VAL A 123 -4.55 -3.06 -12.33
C VAL A 123 -4.49 -2.56 -13.77
N PRO A 124 -5.58 -2.68 -14.55
CA PRO A 124 -5.66 -2.10 -15.89
C PRO A 124 -5.50 -0.59 -15.91
N VAL A 125 -5.09 -0.07 -17.07
CA VAL A 125 -5.07 1.39 -17.34
C VAL A 125 -6.47 1.97 -17.13
N GLY A 126 -6.56 3.16 -16.51
CA GLY A 126 -7.82 3.82 -16.17
C GLY A 126 -8.37 3.50 -14.78
N THR A 127 -7.86 2.47 -14.10
CA THR A 127 -8.32 2.14 -12.74
C THR A 127 -8.08 3.31 -11.76
N GLY A 128 -7.01 4.08 -11.94
CA GLY A 128 -6.75 5.27 -11.12
C GLY A 128 -7.85 6.32 -11.23
N ASP A 129 -8.35 6.57 -12.44
CA ASP A 129 -9.45 7.52 -12.68
C ASP A 129 -10.75 7.03 -12.05
N GLU A 130 -11.02 5.72 -12.08
CA GLU A 130 -12.17 5.13 -11.42
C GLU A 130 -12.08 5.23 -9.89
N VAL A 131 -10.91 4.96 -9.31
CA VAL A 131 -10.65 5.16 -7.87
C VAL A 131 -10.88 6.61 -7.48
N GLU A 132 -10.37 7.56 -8.26
CA GLU A 132 -10.58 8.99 -8.03
C GLU A 132 -12.06 9.37 -8.09
N ALA A 133 -12.80 8.86 -9.08
CA ALA A 133 -14.25 9.09 -9.21
C ALA A 133 -15.04 8.53 -8.01
N ILE A 134 -14.69 7.33 -7.54
CA ILE A 134 -15.29 6.70 -6.37
C ILE A 134 -15.08 7.56 -5.12
N ILE A 135 -13.84 8.01 -4.88
CA ILE A 135 -13.52 8.84 -3.72
C ILE A 135 -14.28 10.16 -3.78
N LYS A 136 -14.27 10.86 -4.93
CA LYS A 136 -15.02 12.11 -5.12
C LYS A 136 -16.52 11.95 -4.92
N LYS A 137 -17.09 10.83 -5.33
CA LYS A 137 -18.51 10.51 -5.15
C LYS A 137 -18.85 10.23 -3.68
N THR A 138 -17.99 9.48 -2.97
CA THR A 138 -18.21 9.07 -1.59
C THR A 138 -17.95 10.22 -0.62
N ASN A 139 -16.93 11.02 -0.86
CA ASN A 139 -16.56 12.19 -0.06
C ASN A 139 -16.21 13.38 -0.97
N PRO A 140 -17.21 14.17 -1.40
CA PRO A 140 -16.99 15.31 -2.32
C PRO A 140 -16.08 16.40 -1.77
N GLY A 141 -15.89 16.46 -0.45
CA GLY A 141 -15.03 17.45 0.22
C GLY A 141 -13.62 16.93 0.55
N ALA A 142 -13.28 15.72 0.15
CA ALA A 142 -11.97 15.15 0.45
C ALA A 142 -10.84 15.90 -0.26
N ASP A 143 -9.74 16.16 0.46
CA ASP A 143 -8.47 16.64 -0.11
C ASP A 143 -7.54 15.43 -0.28
N PHE A 144 -7.36 14.99 -1.52
CA PHE A 144 -6.61 13.80 -1.83
C PHE A 144 -5.98 13.84 -3.23
N ALA A 145 -5.04 12.95 -3.46
CA ALA A 145 -4.57 12.61 -4.79
C ALA A 145 -4.51 11.10 -4.98
N VAL A 146 -4.74 10.63 -6.20
CA VAL A 146 -4.56 9.22 -6.56
C VAL A 146 -3.22 9.04 -7.27
N VAL A 147 -2.51 7.99 -6.89
CA VAL A 147 -1.21 7.61 -7.44
C VAL A 147 -1.25 6.18 -7.92
N SER A 148 -0.70 5.92 -9.09
CA SER A 148 -0.39 4.58 -9.57
C SER A 148 1.07 4.25 -9.26
N ASN A 149 1.31 3.21 -8.47
CA ASN A 149 2.66 2.76 -8.08
C ASN A 149 2.74 1.24 -8.15
N PRO A 150 2.74 0.66 -9.38
CA PRO A 150 2.86 -0.77 -9.55
C PRO A 150 4.18 -1.29 -8.99
N GLU A 151 4.13 -2.50 -8.44
CA GLU A 151 5.30 -3.18 -7.90
C GLU A 151 5.86 -4.22 -8.91
N PHE A 152 7.11 -4.61 -8.72
CA PHE A 152 7.81 -5.58 -9.54
C PHE A 152 8.53 -6.61 -8.65
N LEU A 153 7.89 -7.02 -7.56
CA LEU A 153 8.45 -7.93 -6.56
C LEU A 153 8.45 -9.37 -7.06
N ARG A 154 9.59 -10.05 -6.95
CA ARG A 154 9.71 -11.48 -7.23
C ARG A 154 9.58 -12.26 -5.94
N GLU A 155 8.72 -13.27 -5.92
CA GLU A 155 8.60 -14.17 -4.77
C GLU A 155 9.96 -14.84 -4.46
N GLY A 156 10.36 -14.80 -3.19
CA GLY A 156 11.64 -15.28 -2.71
C GLY A 156 12.82 -14.28 -2.80
N ALA A 157 12.60 -13.10 -3.39
CA ALA A 157 13.58 -12.01 -3.49
C ALA A 157 12.95 -10.62 -3.28
N ALA A 158 11.71 -10.57 -2.82
CA ALA A 158 10.89 -9.36 -2.81
C ALA A 158 11.43 -8.27 -1.88
N ILE A 159 12.00 -8.61 -0.73
CA ILE A 159 12.64 -7.64 0.17
C ILE A 159 13.80 -6.95 -0.54
N GLY A 160 14.63 -7.72 -1.26
CA GLY A 160 15.74 -7.18 -2.03
C GLY A 160 15.26 -6.29 -3.17
N ASP A 161 14.25 -6.73 -3.92
CA ASP A 161 13.64 -5.99 -5.02
C ASP A 161 13.00 -4.67 -4.53
N PHE A 162 12.37 -4.68 -3.35
CA PHE A 162 11.78 -3.48 -2.75
C PHE A 162 12.84 -2.49 -2.29
N LYS A 163 13.88 -2.96 -1.60
CA LYS A 163 14.94 -2.10 -1.04
C LYS A 163 15.90 -1.56 -2.09
N ARG A 164 16.05 -2.27 -3.22
CA ARG A 164 16.97 -1.90 -4.31
C ARG A 164 16.29 -2.15 -5.66
N PRO A 165 15.21 -1.43 -5.98
CA PRO A 165 14.50 -1.60 -7.23
C PRO A 165 15.33 -1.06 -8.40
N ASP A 166 15.25 -1.71 -9.55
CA ASP A 166 15.82 -1.18 -10.79
C ASP A 166 15.13 0.15 -11.19
N ARG A 167 13.86 0.30 -10.82
CA ARG A 167 13.04 1.49 -11.04
C ARG A 167 11.84 1.52 -10.09
N VAL A 168 11.41 2.74 -9.76
CA VAL A 168 10.13 3.00 -9.09
C VAL A 168 9.25 3.77 -10.08
N VAL A 169 8.05 3.24 -10.34
CA VAL A 169 7.08 3.89 -11.23
C VAL A 169 6.04 4.61 -10.37
N VAL A 170 5.89 5.91 -10.60
CA VAL A 170 4.93 6.77 -9.90
C VAL A 170 4.14 7.57 -10.93
N GLY A 171 2.87 7.22 -11.13
CA GLY A 171 1.94 7.91 -12.00
C GLY A 171 1.02 8.83 -11.21
N THR A 172 1.20 10.14 -11.30
CA THR A 172 0.33 11.15 -10.71
C THR A 172 0.51 12.52 -11.38
N ASN A 173 -0.55 13.33 -11.39
CA ASN A 173 -0.54 14.72 -11.84
C ASN A 173 -0.44 15.72 -10.67
N ASP A 174 -0.50 15.28 -9.42
CA ASP A 174 -0.44 16.13 -8.22
C ASP A 174 1.00 16.23 -7.71
N GLU A 175 1.54 17.44 -7.58
CA GLU A 175 2.90 17.66 -7.09
C GLU A 175 3.06 17.30 -5.60
N ARG A 176 2.03 17.54 -4.79
CA ARG A 176 2.03 17.16 -3.36
C ARG A 176 2.15 15.64 -3.21
N ALA A 177 1.41 14.90 -4.06
CA ALA A 177 1.50 13.44 -4.08
C ALA A 177 2.89 12.97 -4.51
N ARG A 178 3.49 13.64 -5.48
CA ARG A 178 4.85 13.35 -5.94
C ARG A 178 5.87 13.50 -4.81
N ASP A 179 5.73 14.54 -3.99
CA ASP A 179 6.61 14.77 -2.83
C ASP A 179 6.39 13.74 -1.72
N VAL A 180 5.15 13.33 -1.49
CA VAL A 180 4.84 12.24 -0.53
C VAL A 180 5.46 10.93 -1.00
N MET A 181 5.28 10.58 -2.29
CA MET A 181 5.86 9.35 -2.86
C MET A 181 7.39 9.38 -2.84
N ARG A 182 8.02 10.51 -3.15
CA ARG A 182 9.48 10.64 -3.05
C ARG A 182 9.96 10.36 -1.63
N ARG A 183 9.32 10.91 -0.61
CA ARG A 183 9.66 10.66 0.79
C ARG A 183 9.42 9.21 1.22
N SER A 184 8.43 8.52 0.66
CA SER A 184 8.18 7.12 0.98
C SER A 184 9.30 6.19 0.46
N GLU A 185 9.92 6.56 -0.65
CA GLU A 185 10.95 5.79 -1.35
C GLU A 185 12.38 6.34 -1.10
N GLU A 186 12.56 7.35 -0.24
CA GLU A 186 13.82 8.07 -0.04
C GLU A 186 14.98 7.18 0.46
N HIS A 187 14.66 6.04 1.05
CA HIS A 187 15.63 5.05 1.52
C HIS A 187 15.89 3.91 0.53
N THR A 188 15.22 3.90 -0.63
CA THR A 188 15.64 3.05 -1.73
C THR A 188 16.91 3.66 -2.31
N SER A 189 18.02 2.94 -2.23
CA SER A 189 19.36 3.42 -2.56
C SER A 189 19.41 4.33 -3.78
N GLU A 190 19.98 5.54 -3.59
CA GLU A 190 20.32 6.56 -4.56
C GLU A 190 19.32 6.74 -5.70
N LEU A 191 18.38 7.68 -5.49
CA LEU A 191 17.47 8.18 -6.51
C LEU A 191 18.23 8.54 -7.80
N GLN A 192 18.40 7.59 -8.69
CA GLN A 192 18.54 7.91 -10.10
C GLN A 192 17.18 8.45 -10.54
N SER A 193 17.18 9.66 -11.09
CA SER A 193 16.01 10.45 -11.45
C SER A 193 14.80 9.62 -11.88
N PRO A 194 13.62 9.79 -11.25
CA PRO A 194 12.43 9.07 -11.64
C PRO A 194 12.10 9.42 -13.09
N SER A 195 12.12 8.41 -13.96
CA SER A 195 11.51 8.52 -15.27
C SER A 195 10.01 8.63 -15.05
N VAL A 196 9.50 9.85 -15.05
CA VAL A 196 8.07 10.12 -15.10
C VAL A 196 7.62 9.74 -16.52
N ILE A 197 6.79 8.71 -16.63
CA ILE A 197 6.02 8.41 -17.82
C ILE A 197 4.58 8.80 -17.55
#